data_bc4c0dc6a87f19ac407f09878fd412a5
#
_entry.id   bc4c0dc6a87f19ac407f09878fd412a5
#
_cell.length_a   1.000
_cell.length_b   1.000
_cell.length_c   1.000
_cell.angle_alpha   90.00
_cell.angle_beta   90.00
_cell.angle_gamma   90.00
#
_symmetry.space_group_name_H-M   'P 1'
#
loop_
_entity.id
_entity.type
_entity.pdbx_description
1 polymer ?
#
loop_
_entity_poly.entity_id
_entity_poly.type
_entity_poly.pdbx_seq_one_letter_code
_entity_poly.pdbx_strand_id
1 'polypeptide(L)' 'SIGEVESVKVPGTMGNFEILQNHAPIISTLQNGIVEYNGQQLAILGGFVEVQRNEVSLCVEISE' A
#
# COMPACT_ATOMS: atom_id res chain seq x y z
N SER A 1 1.15 5.91 -7.89
CA SER A 1 2.26 4.95 -8.01
C SER A 1 3.40 5.34 -7.08
N ILE A 2 3.92 4.38 -6.35
CA ILE A 2 5.04 4.62 -5.43
C ILE A 2 6.38 4.51 -6.16
N GLY A 3 6.42 3.78 -7.26
CA GLY A 3 7.66 3.53 -7.99
C GLY A 3 8.34 2.25 -7.50
N GLU A 4 9.65 2.17 -7.66
CA GLU A 4 10.39 0.97 -7.29
C GLU A 4 10.73 0.97 -5.81
N VAL A 5 10.18 0.02 -5.08
CA VAL A 5 10.44 -0.16 -3.65
C VAL A 5 10.59 -1.66 -3.37
N GLU A 6 11.29 -2.01 -2.29
CA GLU A 6 11.44 -3.40 -1.91
C GLU A 6 10.18 -3.95 -1.27
N SER A 7 9.49 -3.13 -0.51
CA SER A 7 8.24 -3.52 0.14
C SER A 7 7.42 -2.30 0.49
N VAL A 8 6.10 -2.52 0.61
CA VAL A 8 5.15 -1.52 1.08
C VAL A 8 4.28 -2.16 2.14
N LYS A 9 4.20 -1.55 3.31
CA LYS A 9 3.30 -2.00 4.37
C LYS A 9 2.04 -1.16 4.34
N VAL A 10 0.90 -1.80 4.32
CA VAL A 10 -0.39 -1.12 4.16
C VAL A 10 -1.41 -1.59 5.20
N PRO A 11 -2.34 -0.71 5.61
CA PRO A 11 -3.39 -1.07 6.57
C PRO A 11 -4.61 -1.68 5.86
N GLY A 12 -4.52 -2.96 5.50
CA GLY A 12 -5.65 -3.65 4.87
C GLY A 12 -6.84 -3.76 5.79
N THR A 13 -8.04 -3.85 5.23
CA THR A 13 -9.27 -3.97 6.03
C THR A 13 -9.34 -5.27 6.79
N MET A 14 -8.61 -6.30 6.35
CA MET A 14 -8.51 -7.60 7.03
C MET A 14 -7.28 -7.68 7.93
N GLY A 15 -6.58 -6.57 8.13
CA GLY A 15 -5.35 -6.49 8.91
C GLY A 15 -4.22 -5.91 8.07
N ASN A 16 -3.19 -5.42 8.75
CA ASN A 16 -2.02 -4.87 8.06
C ASN A 16 -1.29 -5.98 7.32
N PHE A 17 -0.74 -5.66 6.15
CA PHE A 17 0.07 -6.63 5.43
C PHE A 17 1.18 -5.90 4.66
N GLU A 18 2.16 -6.68 4.24
CA GLU A 18 3.32 -6.16 3.52
C GLU A 18 3.32 -6.68 2.10
N ILE A 19 3.56 -5.79 1.14
CA ILE A 19 3.66 -6.14 -0.27
C ILE A 19 5.15 -6.17 -0.61
N LEU A 20 5.66 -7.35 -0.91
CA LEU A 20 7.06 -7.54 -1.23
C LEU A 20 7.28 -7.47 -2.74
N GLN A 21 8.54 -7.35 -3.12
CA GLN A 21 8.93 -7.35 -4.53
C GLN A 21 8.43 -8.63 -5.20
N ASN A 22 7.95 -8.50 -6.44
CA ASN A 22 7.43 -9.63 -7.23
C ASN A 22 6.20 -10.29 -6.62
N HIS A 23 5.42 -9.56 -5.84
CA HIS A 23 4.18 -10.08 -5.28
C HIS A 23 3.20 -10.43 -6.40
N ALA A 24 2.40 -11.47 -6.19
CA ALA A 24 1.33 -11.82 -7.13
C ALA A 24 0.35 -10.66 -7.27
N PRO A 25 -0.28 -10.50 -8.45
CA PRO A 25 -1.25 -9.42 -8.65
C PRO A 25 -2.39 -9.50 -7.63
N ILE A 26 -2.68 -8.37 -7.00
CA ILE A 26 -3.79 -8.26 -6.04
C ILE A 26 -4.43 -6.87 -6.13
N ILE A 27 -5.68 -6.81 -5.67
CA ILE A 27 -6.35 -5.56 -5.35
C ILE A 27 -6.89 -5.73 -3.94
N SER A 28 -6.59 -4.80 -3.06
CA SER A 28 -7.05 -4.88 -1.69
C SER A 28 -7.51 -3.52 -1.19
N THR A 29 -8.63 -3.50 -0.46
CA THR A 29 -9.10 -2.28 0.18
C THR A 29 -8.30 -2.01 1.45
N LEU A 30 -8.14 -0.73 1.75
CA LEU A 30 -7.37 -0.24 2.88
C LEU A 30 -8.27 0.54 3.82
N GLN A 31 -7.97 0.45 5.12
CA GLN A 31 -8.62 1.24 6.14
C GLN A 31 -7.73 2.41 6.52
N ASN A 32 -8.21 3.30 7.40
CA ASN A 32 -7.36 4.36 7.90
C ASN A 32 -6.18 3.77 8.66
N GLY A 33 -5.03 4.38 8.50
CA GLY A 33 -3.81 3.90 9.12
C GLY A 33 -2.59 4.49 8.44
N ILE A 34 -1.46 3.79 8.58
CA ILE A 34 -0.18 4.25 8.06
C ILE A 34 0.30 3.33 6.95
N VAL A 35 0.60 3.92 5.79
CA VAL A 35 1.32 3.24 4.72
C VAL A 35 2.80 3.51 4.95
N GLU A 36 3.62 2.46 4.90
CA GLU A 36 5.05 2.58 5.13
C GLU A 36 5.82 2.05 3.92
N TYR A 37 6.70 2.87 3.38
CA TYR A 37 7.53 2.50 2.22
C TYR A 37 8.81 3.33 2.22
N ASN A 38 9.91 2.72 1.81
CA ASN A 38 11.22 3.39 1.71
C ASN A 38 11.60 4.17 2.98
N GLY A 39 11.26 3.62 4.15
CA GLY A 39 11.54 4.31 5.42
C GLY A 39 10.66 5.52 5.68
N GLN A 40 9.66 5.76 4.84
CA GLN A 40 8.73 6.86 4.99
C GLN A 40 7.37 6.34 5.43
N GLN A 41 6.59 7.21 6.06
CA GLN A 41 5.25 6.87 6.50
C GLN A 41 4.26 7.89 5.95
N LEU A 42 3.09 7.41 5.54
CA LEU A 42 2.01 8.22 5.02
C LEU A 42 0.72 7.85 5.73
N ALA A 43 0.11 8.80 6.42
CA ALA A 43 -1.17 8.57 7.07
C ALA A 43 -2.29 8.69 6.05
N ILE A 44 -3.16 7.69 5.99
CA ILE A 44 -4.29 7.65 5.06
C ILE A 44 -5.59 7.43 5.81
N LEU A 45 -6.68 7.89 5.21
CA LEU A 45 -8.04 7.67 5.74
C LEU A 45 -8.66 6.39 5.18
N GLY A 46 -8.18 5.94 4.02
CA GLY A 46 -8.68 4.75 3.38
C GLY A 46 -8.35 4.75 1.91
N GLY A 47 -8.82 3.75 1.18
CA GLY A 47 -8.59 3.64 -0.25
C GLY A 47 -8.38 2.21 -0.68
N PHE A 48 -7.58 2.01 -1.70
CA PHE A 48 -7.21 0.66 -2.13
C PHE A 48 -5.81 0.65 -2.72
N VAL A 49 -5.21 -0.54 -2.73
CA VAL A 49 -3.91 -0.80 -3.35
C VAL A 49 -4.10 -1.83 -4.45
N GLU A 50 -3.43 -1.60 -5.57
CA GLU A 50 -3.38 -2.54 -6.67
C GLU A 50 -1.93 -2.92 -6.94
N VAL A 51 -1.66 -4.20 -7.07
CA VAL A 51 -0.33 -4.71 -7.39
C VAL A 51 -0.42 -5.51 -8.68
N GLN A 52 0.40 -5.12 -9.65
CA GLN A 52 0.55 -5.86 -10.90
C GLN A 52 2.02 -5.95 -11.22
N ARG A 53 2.52 -7.17 -11.39
CA ARG A 53 3.94 -7.40 -11.64
C ARG A 53 4.77 -6.75 -10.54
N ASN A 54 5.65 -5.82 -10.86
CA ASN A 54 6.46 -5.10 -9.89
C ASN A 54 5.97 -3.68 -9.65
N GLU A 55 4.72 -3.39 -10.02
CA GLU A 55 4.16 -2.07 -9.87
C GLU A 55 3.09 -2.07 -8.79
N VAL A 56 3.22 -1.14 -7.85
CA VAL A 56 2.26 -0.93 -6.78
C VAL A 56 1.60 0.43 -6.99
N SER A 57 0.29 0.43 -7.10
CA SER A 57 -0.50 1.65 -7.24
C SER A 57 -1.37 1.84 -6.02
N LEU A 58 -1.28 3.01 -5.39
CA LEU A 58 -2.09 3.37 -4.24
C LEU A 58 -3.07 4.46 -4.63
N CYS A 59 -4.36 4.19 -4.46
CA CYS A 59 -5.41 5.19 -4.58
C CYS A 59 -5.97 5.42 -3.19
N VAL A 60 -5.49 6.45 -2.52
CA VAL A 60 -5.79 6.66 -1.10
C VAL A 60 -6.21 8.09 -0.83
N GLU A 61 -7.01 8.24 0.22
CA GLU A 61 -7.35 9.55 0.75
C GLU A 61 -6.36 9.87 1.85
N ILE A 62 -5.65 10.98 1.68
CA ILE A 62 -4.58 11.37 2.59
C ILE A 62 -5.19 12.03 3.83
N SER A 63 -4.69 11.64 4.99
CA SER A 63 -5.03 12.30 6.24
C SER A 63 -4.17 13.55 6.40
N GLU A 64 -4.81 14.68 6.56
CA GLU A 64 -4.13 15.95 6.75
C GLU A 64 -4.06 16.35 8.21
#